data_59911902658acf8790f582743c1abba5
#
_entry.id   59911902658acf8790f582743c1abba5
#
_cell.length_a   1.000
_cell.length_b   1.000
_cell.length_c   1.000
_cell.angle_alpha   90.00
_cell.angle_beta   90.00
_cell.angle_gamma   90.00
#
_symmetry.space_group_name_H-M   'P 1'
#
loop_
_entity.id
_entity.type
_entity.pdbx_description
1 polymer ?
#
loop_
_entity_poly.entity_id
_entity_poly.type
_entity_poly.pdbx_seq_one_letter_code
_entity_poly.pdbx_strand_id
1 'polypeptide(L)'
;MKNATPIGHASLITSKIFNMILEPLIVPAYPNEILDELEAAIAGERCYLPVPPNDQLLRRTLKAGQSIDDDIALVVATSGSTGTPKGALLTAANLVSSADATHQYLGGEAQWLLAMPGYHIAGIQVLIRSLIAGYNPLILDVTHGFNISEFARIANTLDDTTYTSLTPMQLLKAMDTLEGIEALRRFAAILVGGAPLRADDLRAAKELGINVVTTYGSSETSGGCVYNGRPIPGAKVRVVGERIHLGGPMVARGYRNGEEFGDWFTTSDTGTITDGVLTVTGRVDTIIDSGGLKIHPEILEQQILSVRGVFGVCVVGVPDRRLGQAIVAAYEGSAHPTEIITALDDLPRWQLPKDIRRVDQLPLIGPGKVNRQAVLKMFDTSISHRGA
;
A
#
# COMPACT_ATOMS: atom_id res chain seq x y z
N MET A 1 46.36 -48.32 -35.21
CA MET A 1 47.18 -47.12 -35.45
C MET A 1 46.28 -45.92 -35.58
N LYS A 2 46.63 -44.90 -34.82
CA LYS A 2 46.19 -43.51 -34.79
C LYS A 2 44.94 -43.21 -34.05
N ASN A 3 45.17 -42.74 -32.83
CA ASN A 3 44.35 -41.95 -31.94
C ASN A 3 43.86 -40.68 -32.61
N ALA A 4 42.58 -40.34 -32.39
CA ALA A 4 42.07 -38.99 -32.56
C ALA A 4 41.27 -38.62 -31.33
N THR A 5 41.78 -37.73 -30.50
CA THR A 5 41.19 -37.08 -29.35
C THR A 5 40.13 -36.05 -29.84
N PRO A 6 38.93 -35.98 -29.29
CA PRO A 6 38.08 -34.85 -29.55
C PRO A 6 38.44 -33.72 -28.61
N ILE A 7 38.80 -32.58 -29.19
CA ILE A 7 38.98 -31.32 -28.51
C ILE A 7 37.57 -30.77 -28.17
N GLY A 8 37.23 -30.83 -26.90
CA GLY A 8 36.03 -30.16 -26.38
C GLY A 8 36.31 -28.65 -26.26
N HIS A 9 35.70 -27.85 -27.12
CA HIS A 9 35.52 -26.42 -26.86
C HIS A 9 34.27 -26.21 -26.03
N ALA A 10 34.42 -26.24 -24.71
CA ALA A 10 33.47 -25.61 -23.83
C ALA A 10 33.56 -24.09 -23.99
N SER A 11 32.71 -23.54 -24.84
CA SER A 11 32.48 -22.11 -24.89
C SER A 11 31.85 -21.67 -23.55
N LEU A 12 32.69 -21.12 -22.69
CA LEU A 12 32.26 -20.34 -21.55
C LEU A 12 31.57 -19.10 -22.11
N ILE A 13 30.25 -19.15 -22.25
CA ILE A 13 29.42 -17.96 -22.39
C ILE A 13 29.49 -17.28 -21.02
N THR A 14 30.49 -16.44 -20.80
CA THR A 14 30.48 -15.43 -19.76
C THR A 14 29.38 -14.45 -20.16
N SER A 15 28.18 -14.60 -19.60
CA SER A 15 27.19 -13.55 -19.61
C SER A 15 27.87 -12.30 -19.02
N LYS A 16 28.12 -11.31 -19.84
CA LYS A 16 28.50 -9.99 -19.37
C LYS A 16 27.33 -9.52 -18.51
N ILE A 17 27.50 -9.53 -17.21
CA ILE A 17 26.58 -8.87 -16.28
C ILE A 17 26.80 -7.38 -16.55
N PHE A 18 25.94 -6.77 -17.36
CA PHE A 18 25.85 -5.32 -17.47
C PHE A 18 25.13 -4.85 -16.22
N ASN A 19 25.88 -4.34 -15.24
CA ASN A 19 25.29 -3.68 -14.09
C ASN A 19 24.81 -2.30 -14.52
N MET A 20 23.50 -2.07 -14.43
CA MET A 20 22.93 -0.74 -14.52
C MET A 20 23.28 0.09 -13.26
N ILE A 21 23.09 1.38 -13.34
CA ILE A 21 23.15 2.29 -12.17
C ILE A 21 21.74 2.64 -11.75
N LEU A 22 21.46 2.52 -10.46
CA LEU A 22 20.19 2.95 -9.88
C LEU A 22 20.15 4.49 -9.83
N GLU A 23 19.43 5.11 -10.74
CA GLU A 23 19.33 6.57 -10.82
C GLU A 23 18.17 7.08 -9.94
N PRO A 24 18.37 8.15 -9.15
CA PRO A 24 17.25 8.75 -8.42
C PRO A 24 16.35 9.51 -9.40
N LEU A 25 15.06 9.17 -9.46
CA LEU A 25 14.04 9.86 -10.24
C LEU A 25 13.25 10.77 -9.32
N ILE A 26 13.47 12.08 -9.43
CA ILE A 26 12.72 13.08 -8.65
C ILE A 26 11.35 13.20 -9.27
N VAL A 27 10.31 12.85 -8.51
CA VAL A 27 8.93 12.93 -8.98
C VAL A 27 8.35 14.30 -8.66
N PRO A 28 8.02 15.13 -9.68
CA PRO A 28 7.43 16.45 -9.48
C PRO A 28 5.95 16.37 -9.09
N ALA A 29 5.34 17.54 -8.81
CA ALA A 29 3.90 17.64 -8.55
C ALA A 29 3.04 17.20 -9.75
N TYR A 30 3.58 17.40 -10.97
CA TYR A 30 2.97 16.96 -12.23
C TYR A 30 3.82 15.85 -12.87
N PRO A 31 3.62 14.58 -12.46
CA PRO A 31 4.49 13.47 -12.85
C PRO A 31 4.41 13.05 -14.33
N ASN A 32 3.59 13.69 -15.15
CA ASN A 32 3.67 13.51 -16.60
C ASN A 32 5.03 13.93 -17.19
N GLU A 33 5.81 14.75 -16.48
CA GLU A 33 7.17 15.14 -16.88
C GLU A 33 8.19 13.99 -16.80
N ILE A 34 7.85 12.87 -16.11
CA ILE A 34 8.74 11.69 -15.97
C ILE A 34 8.25 10.47 -16.75
N LEU A 35 7.32 10.62 -17.66
CA LEU A 35 6.78 9.49 -18.43
C LEU A 35 7.84 8.87 -19.33
N ASP A 36 8.72 9.67 -19.95
CA ASP A 36 9.83 9.20 -20.79
C ASP A 36 10.82 8.35 -19.98
N GLU A 37 11.10 8.73 -18.73
CA GLU A 37 11.96 7.95 -17.84
C GLU A 37 11.29 6.63 -17.42
N LEU A 38 9.97 6.64 -17.18
CA LEU A 38 9.25 5.41 -16.89
C LEU A 38 9.16 4.50 -18.12
N GLU A 39 9.02 5.05 -19.32
CA GLU A 39 9.08 4.29 -20.57
C GLU A 39 10.47 3.66 -20.75
N ALA A 40 11.56 4.42 -20.57
CA ALA A 40 12.93 3.90 -20.62
C ALA A 40 13.17 2.77 -19.57
N ALA A 41 12.57 2.88 -18.38
CA ALA A 41 12.64 1.83 -17.36
C ALA A 41 11.92 0.56 -17.82
N ILE A 42 10.73 0.68 -18.40
CA ILE A 42 9.95 -0.46 -18.91
C ILE A 42 10.64 -1.09 -20.13
N ALA A 43 11.31 -0.27 -20.96
CA ALA A 43 12.11 -0.75 -22.08
C ALA A 43 13.39 -1.48 -21.63
N GLY A 44 13.73 -1.46 -20.35
CA GLY A 44 14.98 -2.07 -19.82
C GLY A 44 16.24 -1.28 -20.12
N GLU A 45 16.12 0.01 -20.44
CA GLU A 45 17.24 0.87 -20.78
C GLU A 45 17.87 1.52 -19.55
N ARG A 46 17.06 1.75 -18.50
CA ARG A 46 17.46 2.42 -17.27
C ARG A 46 16.75 1.84 -16.06
N CYS A 47 17.34 2.07 -14.88
CA CYS A 47 16.75 1.70 -13.60
C CYS A 47 16.62 2.91 -12.70
N TYR A 48 15.43 3.15 -12.17
CA TYR A 48 15.16 4.32 -11.36
C TYR A 48 14.68 4.01 -9.94
N LEU A 49 15.01 4.93 -9.03
CA LEU A 49 14.47 5.04 -7.68
C LEU A 49 13.54 6.28 -7.64
N PRO A 50 12.22 6.14 -7.79
CA PRO A 50 11.30 7.26 -7.62
C PRO A 50 11.36 7.80 -6.19
N VAL A 51 11.59 9.12 -6.07
CA VAL A 51 11.74 9.79 -4.77
C VAL A 51 10.99 11.12 -4.76
N PRO A 52 10.47 11.54 -3.60
CA PRO A 52 9.97 12.90 -3.44
C PRO A 52 11.13 13.91 -3.58
N PRO A 53 10.84 15.17 -3.91
CA PRO A 53 11.83 16.24 -3.86
C PRO A 53 12.54 16.26 -2.50
N ASN A 54 13.87 16.44 -2.52
CA ASN A 54 14.72 16.63 -1.33
C ASN A 54 14.87 15.44 -0.36
N ASP A 55 14.42 14.24 -0.68
CA ASP A 55 14.62 13.06 0.19
C ASP A 55 16.02 12.43 0.01
N GLN A 56 17.02 13.06 0.64
CA GLN A 56 18.39 12.56 0.64
C GLN A 56 18.57 11.28 1.47
N LEU A 57 17.76 11.11 2.51
CA LEU A 57 17.83 9.93 3.37
C LEU A 57 17.44 8.66 2.59
N LEU A 58 16.33 8.72 1.86
CA LEU A 58 15.84 7.61 1.04
C LEU A 58 16.87 7.21 -0.03
N ARG A 59 17.46 8.20 -0.74
CA ARG A 59 18.49 7.96 -1.74
C ARG A 59 19.71 7.24 -1.16
N ARG A 60 20.19 7.65 0.02
CA ARG A 60 21.32 7.01 0.69
C ARG A 60 20.96 5.61 1.18
N THR A 61 19.80 5.44 1.80
CA THR A 61 19.33 4.15 2.36
C THR A 61 19.19 3.10 1.27
N LEU A 62 18.64 3.47 0.11
CA LEU A 62 18.43 2.57 -1.03
C LEU A 62 19.59 2.56 -2.04
N LYS A 63 20.73 3.21 -1.69
CA LYS A 63 21.98 3.17 -2.47
C LYS A 63 21.80 3.67 -3.91
N ALA A 64 21.09 4.81 -4.09
CA ALA A 64 21.07 5.49 -5.38
C ALA A 64 22.50 5.86 -5.83
N GLY A 65 22.77 5.76 -7.13
CA GLY A 65 24.09 5.94 -7.73
C GLY A 65 24.99 4.70 -7.70
N GLN A 66 24.54 3.59 -7.11
CA GLN A 66 25.28 2.31 -7.11
C GLN A 66 24.72 1.34 -8.16
N SER A 67 25.55 0.33 -8.50
CA SER A 67 25.17 -0.70 -9.45
C SER A 67 23.95 -1.51 -8.97
N ILE A 68 23.17 -1.96 -9.93
CA ILE A 68 22.00 -2.81 -9.78
C ILE A 68 21.92 -3.77 -10.97
N ASP A 69 21.21 -4.88 -10.81
CA ASP A 69 21.00 -5.86 -11.87
C ASP A 69 20.22 -5.24 -13.04
N ASP A 70 20.58 -5.61 -14.25
CA ASP A 70 20.09 -5.01 -15.50
C ASP A 70 18.62 -5.35 -15.83
N ASP A 71 18.03 -6.34 -15.15
CA ASP A 71 16.61 -6.68 -15.28
C ASP A 71 15.69 -5.83 -14.37
N ILE A 72 16.24 -5.02 -13.46
CA ILE A 72 15.46 -4.17 -12.57
C ILE A 72 15.13 -2.84 -13.25
N ALA A 73 13.84 -2.56 -13.38
CA ALA A 73 13.32 -1.31 -13.93
C ALA A 73 13.17 -0.24 -12.85
N LEU A 74 12.56 -0.60 -11.71
CA LEU A 74 12.32 0.33 -10.60
C LEU A 74 12.71 -0.27 -9.25
N VAL A 75 13.24 0.58 -8.36
CA VAL A 75 13.32 0.29 -6.92
C VAL A 75 12.30 1.16 -6.22
N VAL A 76 11.24 0.57 -5.68
CA VAL A 76 10.18 1.32 -5.02
C VAL A 76 10.28 1.20 -3.50
N ALA A 77 10.40 2.34 -2.83
CA ALA A 77 10.50 2.38 -1.38
C ALA A 77 9.23 1.84 -0.70
N THR A 78 9.43 1.02 0.33
CA THR A 78 8.34 0.55 1.20
C THR A 78 8.52 1.14 2.59
N SER A 79 7.42 1.50 3.23
CA SER A 79 7.44 1.88 4.64
C SER A 79 7.57 0.61 5.49
N GLY A 80 8.80 0.17 5.76
CA GLY A 80 9.01 -0.96 6.66
C GLY A 80 8.45 -0.71 8.05
N SER A 81 7.87 -1.73 8.69
CA SER A 81 7.42 -1.70 10.10
C SER A 81 8.57 -1.39 11.07
N THR A 82 9.81 -1.61 10.64
CA THR A 82 11.04 -1.34 11.41
C THR A 82 11.53 0.11 11.31
N GLY A 83 10.85 0.97 10.54
CA GLY A 83 11.22 2.39 10.36
C GLY A 83 12.33 2.64 9.32
N THR A 84 13.07 1.62 8.89
CA THR A 84 14.06 1.76 7.81
C THR A 84 13.40 1.40 6.48
N PRO A 85 13.41 2.30 5.47
CA PRO A 85 12.85 2.01 4.17
C PRO A 85 13.54 0.80 3.51
N LYS A 86 12.73 -0.13 2.99
CA LYS A 86 13.18 -1.18 2.10
C LYS A 86 12.86 -0.78 0.67
N GLY A 87 13.61 -1.27 -0.30
CA GLY A 87 13.35 -1.01 -1.72
C GLY A 87 12.93 -2.30 -2.42
N ALA A 88 11.68 -2.39 -2.85
CA ALA A 88 11.21 -3.50 -3.66
C ALA A 88 11.84 -3.44 -5.05
N LEU A 89 12.48 -4.53 -5.49
CA LEU A 89 13.14 -4.67 -6.78
C LEU A 89 12.12 -5.12 -7.82
N LEU A 90 11.68 -4.21 -8.67
CA LEU A 90 10.64 -4.44 -9.68
C LEU A 90 11.25 -4.51 -11.07
N THR A 91 11.03 -5.61 -11.77
CA THR A 91 11.38 -5.74 -13.17
C THR A 91 10.30 -5.08 -14.06
N ALA A 92 10.64 -4.77 -15.31
CA ALA A 92 9.65 -4.32 -16.29
C ALA A 92 8.48 -5.31 -16.40
N ALA A 93 8.78 -6.61 -16.43
CA ALA A 93 7.75 -7.66 -16.49
C ALA A 93 6.80 -7.65 -15.29
N ASN A 94 7.30 -7.37 -14.07
CA ASN A 94 6.43 -7.26 -12.88
C ASN A 94 5.44 -6.11 -13.03
N LEU A 95 5.93 -4.94 -13.45
CA LEU A 95 5.14 -3.72 -13.59
C LEU A 95 4.07 -3.84 -14.68
N VAL A 96 4.48 -4.32 -15.86
CA VAL A 96 3.58 -4.53 -17.00
C VAL A 96 2.53 -5.58 -16.70
N SER A 97 2.92 -6.75 -16.13
CA SER A 97 1.96 -7.79 -15.74
C SER A 97 0.89 -7.28 -14.77
N SER A 98 1.26 -6.41 -13.81
CA SER A 98 0.29 -5.80 -12.89
C SER A 98 -0.65 -4.82 -13.60
N ALA A 99 -0.15 -4.04 -14.56
CA ALA A 99 -0.94 -3.09 -15.32
C ALA A 99 -1.94 -3.82 -16.25
N ASP A 100 -1.46 -4.80 -17.02
CA ASP A 100 -2.29 -5.61 -17.92
C ASP A 100 -3.39 -6.37 -17.16
N ALA A 101 -3.03 -7.01 -16.04
CA ALA A 101 -4.00 -7.70 -15.20
C ALA A 101 -5.06 -6.77 -14.63
N THR A 102 -4.69 -5.52 -14.31
CA THR A 102 -5.65 -4.50 -13.88
C THR A 102 -6.59 -4.11 -15.01
N HIS A 103 -6.07 -3.81 -16.20
CA HIS A 103 -6.88 -3.48 -17.38
C HIS A 103 -7.83 -4.63 -17.74
N GLN A 104 -7.32 -5.87 -17.73
CA GLN A 104 -8.16 -7.04 -17.97
C GLN A 104 -9.28 -7.18 -16.93
N TYR A 105 -9.00 -6.95 -15.65
CA TYR A 105 -10.00 -6.99 -14.57
C TYR A 105 -11.06 -5.90 -14.72
N LEU A 106 -10.67 -4.69 -15.14
CA LEU A 106 -11.55 -3.53 -15.29
C LEU A 106 -12.33 -3.52 -16.61
N GLY A 107 -12.02 -4.44 -17.53
CA GLY A 107 -12.73 -4.58 -18.81
C GLY A 107 -12.04 -3.90 -19.99
N GLY A 108 -10.84 -3.39 -19.83
CA GLY A 108 -10.04 -2.80 -20.90
C GLY A 108 -9.14 -1.64 -20.45
N GLU A 109 -8.34 -1.19 -21.39
CA GLU A 109 -7.52 0.01 -21.26
C GLU A 109 -8.40 1.26 -21.25
N ALA A 110 -8.00 2.27 -20.49
CA ALA A 110 -8.72 3.54 -20.40
C ALA A 110 -7.78 4.65 -19.91
N GLN A 111 -8.28 5.87 -19.93
CA GLN A 111 -7.59 6.99 -19.31
C GLN A 111 -7.52 6.84 -17.79
N TRP A 112 -6.46 7.35 -17.17
CA TRP A 112 -6.29 7.34 -15.72
C TRP A 112 -6.13 8.73 -15.15
N LEU A 113 -6.75 8.98 -13.99
CA LEU A 113 -6.47 10.15 -13.17
C LEU A 113 -5.54 9.74 -12.01
N LEU A 114 -4.38 10.38 -11.91
CA LEU A 114 -3.48 10.28 -10.77
C LEU A 114 -3.93 11.27 -9.69
N ALA A 115 -4.36 10.76 -8.54
CA ALA A 115 -4.79 11.53 -7.38
C ALA A 115 -3.97 11.21 -6.13
N MET A 116 -2.72 10.76 -6.31
CA MET A 116 -1.79 10.41 -5.24
C MET A 116 -0.34 10.64 -5.68
N PRO A 117 0.63 10.69 -4.72
CA PRO A 117 2.02 10.93 -5.09
C PRO A 117 2.57 9.86 -6.04
N GLY A 118 3.20 10.28 -7.13
CA GLY A 118 3.74 9.42 -8.17
C GLY A 118 5.03 8.68 -7.79
N TYR A 119 5.58 8.87 -6.60
CA TYR A 119 6.75 8.13 -6.08
C TYR A 119 6.37 6.92 -5.21
N HIS A 120 5.07 6.70 -4.93
CA HIS A 120 4.56 5.48 -4.30
C HIS A 120 4.04 4.51 -5.35
N ILE A 121 4.11 3.21 -5.07
CA ILE A 121 3.73 2.18 -6.06
C ILE A 121 2.32 2.38 -6.64
N ALA A 122 1.35 2.84 -5.85
CA ALA A 122 0.00 3.07 -6.33
C ALA A 122 -0.07 4.20 -7.37
N GLY A 123 0.70 5.29 -7.17
CA GLY A 123 0.82 6.37 -8.13
C GLY A 123 1.65 5.98 -9.36
N ILE A 124 2.77 5.30 -9.16
CA ILE A 124 3.60 4.75 -10.24
C ILE A 124 2.75 3.87 -11.16
N GLN A 125 1.92 2.99 -10.61
CA GLN A 125 1.07 2.11 -11.40
C GLN A 125 -0.02 2.85 -12.18
N VAL A 126 -0.49 4.00 -11.71
CA VAL A 126 -1.37 4.87 -12.52
C VAL A 126 -0.63 5.39 -13.75
N LEU A 127 0.62 5.86 -13.58
CA LEU A 127 1.46 6.34 -14.69
C LEU A 127 1.78 5.21 -15.68
N ILE A 128 2.17 4.04 -15.19
CA ILE A 128 2.50 2.87 -16.04
C ILE A 128 1.27 2.39 -16.81
N ARG A 129 0.10 2.31 -16.16
CA ARG A 129 -1.15 1.94 -16.83
C ARG A 129 -1.52 2.94 -17.93
N SER A 130 -1.29 4.24 -17.68
CA SER A 130 -1.50 5.27 -18.70
C SER A 130 -0.57 5.08 -19.90
N LEU A 131 0.74 4.83 -19.65
CA LEU A 131 1.71 4.56 -20.71
C LEU A 131 1.32 3.35 -21.56
N ILE A 132 0.99 2.22 -20.91
CA ILE A 132 0.61 0.98 -21.61
C ILE A 132 -0.67 1.18 -22.43
N ALA A 133 -1.63 1.93 -21.90
CA ALA A 133 -2.89 2.23 -22.58
C ALA A 133 -2.73 3.32 -23.68
N GLY A 134 -1.56 3.94 -23.82
CA GLY A 134 -1.33 5.00 -24.79
C GLY A 134 -2.02 6.33 -24.48
N TYR A 135 -2.38 6.55 -23.20
CA TYR A 135 -3.01 7.80 -22.74
C TYR A 135 -2.03 8.65 -21.94
N ASN A 136 -2.15 9.96 -22.06
CA ASN A 136 -1.56 10.85 -21.07
C ASN A 136 -2.39 10.81 -19.79
N PRO A 137 -1.78 10.59 -18.61
CA PRO A 137 -2.52 10.62 -17.35
C PRO A 137 -3.05 12.02 -17.06
N LEU A 138 -4.26 12.09 -16.52
CA LEU A 138 -4.74 13.30 -15.86
C LEU A 138 -4.08 13.38 -14.48
N ILE A 139 -3.72 14.59 -14.05
CA ILE A 139 -2.99 14.78 -12.79
C ILE A 139 -3.78 15.71 -11.86
N LEU A 140 -4.05 15.25 -10.66
CA LEU A 140 -4.47 16.08 -9.54
C LEU A 140 -3.23 16.35 -8.66
N ASP A 141 -2.86 17.62 -8.51
CA ASP A 141 -1.79 17.98 -7.57
C ASP A 141 -2.25 17.71 -6.12
N VAL A 142 -1.55 16.81 -5.46
CA VAL A 142 -1.80 16.42 -4.06
C VAL A 142 -0.68 16.83 -3.10
N THR A 143 0.23 17.70 -3.52
CA THR A 143 1.36 18.16 -2.68
C THR A 143 0.88 18.88 -1.42
N HIS A 144 -0.27 19.51 -1.47
CA HIS A 144 -0.94 20.19 -0.36
C HIS A 144 -2.18 19.42 0.16
N GLY A 145 -2.28 18.13 -0.18
CA GLY A 145 -3.40 17.27 0.17
C GLY A 145 -4.45 17.14 -0.93
N PHE A 146 -5.44 16.29 -0.70
CA PHE A 146 -6.53 16.04 -1.64
C PHE A 146 -7.55 17.17 -1.62
N ASN A 147 -7.66 17.91 -2.74
CA ASN A 147 -8.61 19.02 -2.93
C ASN A 147 -9.84 18.50 -3.68
N ILE A 148 -11.03 18.53 -3.06
CA ILE A 148 -12.27 18.01 -3.63
C ILE A 148 -12.71 18.84 -4.84
N SER A 149 -12.70 20.17 -4.77
CA SER A 149 -13.15 21.02 -5.84
C SER A 149 -12.27 20.89 -7.09
N GLU A 150 -10.96 20.75 -6.92
CA GLU A 150 -10.06 20.50 -8.04
C GLU A 150 -10.26 19.09 -8.62
N PHE A 151 -10.47 18.07 -7.77
CA PHE A 151 -10.82 16.72 -8.19
C PHE A 151 -12.12 16.73 -9.03
N ALA A 152 -13.16 17.43 -8.56
CA ALA A 152 -14.43 17.55 -9.25
C ALA A 152 -14.29 18.34 -10.56
N ARG A 153 -13.47 19.40 -10.58
CA ARG A 153 -13.18 20.16 -11.79
C ARG A 153 -12.58 19.26 -12.88
N ILE A 154 -11.60 18.42 -12.51
CA ILE A 154 -11.00 17.46 -13.45
C ILE A 154 -12.02 16.40 -13.86
N ALA A 155 -12.78 15.83 -12.90
CA ALA A 155 -13.79 14.82 -13.20
C ALA A 155 -14.86 15.33 -14.16
N ASN A 156 -15.20 16.61 -14.13
CA ASN A 156 -16.16 17.22 -15.05
C ASN A 156 -15.64 17.39 -16.50
N THR A 157 -14.33 17.22 -16.73
CA THR A 157 -13.72 17.24 -18.07
C THR A 157 -13.55 15.87 -18.70
N LEU A 158 -14.00 14.80 -18.01
CA LEU A 158 -13.87 13.43 -18.52
C LEU A 158 -14.86 13.17 -19.64
N ASP A 159 -14.34 12.90 -20.82
CA ASP A 159 -15.14 12.58 -22.01
C ASP A 159 -15.08 11.07 -22.34
N ASP A 160 -14.00 10.38 -21.91
CA ASP A 160 -13.75 8.97 -22.15
C ASP A 160 -13.90 8.13 -20.87
N THR A 161 -13.92 6.81 -21.04
CA THR A 161 -13.82 5.86 -19.92
C THR A 161 -12.56 6.16 -19.13
N THR A 162 -12.73 6.48 -17.86
CA THR A 162 -11.62 6.88 -16.99
C THR A 162 -11.63 6.10 -15.67
N TYR A 163 -10.45 5.70 -15.23
CA TYR A 163 -10.21 5.08 -13.94
C TYR A 163 -9.39 6.00 -13.02
N THR A 164 -9.48 5.78 -11.73
CA THR A 164 -8.59 6.43 -10.76
C THR A 164 -8.26 5.48 -9.61
N SER A 165 -7.26 5.85 -8.82
CA SER A 165 -6.91 5.17 -7.58
C SER A 165 -6.95 6.17 -6.43
N LEU A 166 -7.62 5.81 -5.34
CA LEU A 166 -7.77 6.63 -4.14
C LEU A 166 -7.41 5.83 -2.89
N THR A 167 -7.00 6.53 -1.85
CA THR A 167 -6.99 5.97 -0.50
C THR A 167 -8.42 5.97 0.08
N PRO A 168 -8.73 5.12 1.08
CA PRO A 168 -10.02 5.18 1.78
C PRO A 168 -10.35 6.58 2.28
N MET A 169 -9.38 7.29 2.85
CA MET A 169 -9.57 8.66 3.35
C MET A 169 -9.96 9.65 2.24
N GLN A 170 -9.35 9.55 1.06
CA GLN A 170 -9.70 10.40 -0.09
C GLN A 170 -11.11 10.11 -0.60
N LEU A 171 -11.47 8.82 -0.68
CA LEU A 171 -12.83 8.40 -1.04
C LEU A 171 -13.86 8.97 -0.08
N LEU A 172 -13.69 8.75 1.23
CA LEU A 172 -14.61 9.23 2.25
C LEU A 172 -14.73 10.76 2.24
N LYS A 173 -13.58 11.47 2.16
CA LYS A 173 -13.58 12.93 2.05
C LYS A 173 -14.38 13.44 0.84
N ALA A 174 -14.32 12.75 -0.30
CA ALA A 174 -15.12 13.11 -1.47
C ALA A 174 -16.60 12.74 -1.29
N MET A 175 -16.91 11.64 -0.62
CA MET A 175 -18.29 11.23 -0.31
C MET A 175 -19.00 12.16 0.68
N ASP A 176 -18.27 12.96 1.46
CA ASP A 176 -18.85 13.93 2.40
C ASP A 176 -19.49 15.16 1.72
N THR A 177 -19.30 15.33 0.41
CA THR A 177 -19.82 16.48 -0.33
C THR A 177 -20.58 16.05 -1.57
N LEU A 178 -21.62 16.81 -1.95
CA LEU A 178 -22.38 16.54 -3.18
C LEU A 178 -21.48 16.62 -4.42
N GLU A 179 -20.62 17.65 -4.49
CA GLU A 179 -19.66 17.86 -5.58
C GLU A 179 -18.71 16.65 -5.72
N GLY A 180 -18.21 16.13 -4.61
CA GLY A 180 -17.33 14.96 -4.62
C GLY A 180 -18.05 13.67 -5.02
N ILE A 181 -19.31 13.47 -4.58
CA ILE A 181 -20.14 12.32 -5.00
C ILE A 181 -20.37 12.36 -6.51
N GLU A 182 -20.73 13.51 -7.07
CA GLU A 182 -20.93 13.67 -8.49
C GLU A 182 -19.66 13.42 -9.29
N ALA A 183 -18.50 13.89 -8.79
CA ALA A 183 -17.19 13.62 -9.36
C ALA A 183 -16.84 12.13 -9.35
N LEU A 184 -17.04 11.44 -8.20
CA LEU A 184 -16.76 10.01 -8.07
C LEU A 184 -17.58 9.16 -9.04
N ARG A 185 -18.81 9.55 -9.34
CA ARG A 185 -19.70 8.84 -10.28
C ARG A 185 -19.23 8.92 -11.74
N ARG A 186 -18.34 9.86 -12.08
CA ARG A 186 -17.80 10.02 -13.44
C ARG A 186 -16.79 8.92 -13.80
N PHE A 187 -16.21 8.26 -12.81
CA PHE A 187 -15.22 7.21 -13.06
C PHE A 187 -15.89 5.86 -13.32
N ALA A 188 -15.45 5.17 -14.36
CA ALA A 188 -15.89 3.82 -14.67
C ALA A 188 -15.51 2.82 -13.57
N ALA A 189 -14.37 3.03 -12.91
CA ALA A 189 -13.99 2.33 -11.68
C ALA A 189 -13.00 3.17 -10.86
N ILE A 190 -13.07 2.99 -9.54
CA ILE A 190 -12.17 3.62 -8.56
C ILE A 190 -11.50 2.52 -7.76
N LEU A 191 -10.19 2.34 -7.95
CA LEU A 191 -9.39 1.43 -7.12
C LEU A 191 -9.15 2.07 -5.76
N VAL A 192 -9.55 1.38 -4.69
CA VAL A 192 -9.38 1.87 -3.32
C VAL A 192 -8.53 0.91 -2.51
N GLY A 193 -7.39 1.38 -2.01
CA GLY A 193 -6.44 0.54 -1.29
C GLY A 193 -5.46 1.31 -0.42
N GLY A 194 -4.43 0.59 0.06
CA GLY A 194 -3.39 1.14 0.95
C GLY A 194 -3.78 1.16 2.43
N ALA A 195 -5.07 1.08 2.76
CA ALA A 195 -5.61 0.93 4.10
C ALA A 195 -6.96 0.20 4.03
N PRO A 196 -7.47 -0.35 5.15
CA PRO A 196 -8.80 -0.96 5.20
C PRO A 196 -9.90 0.06 4.88
N LEU A 197 -10.89 -0.35 4.06
CA LEU A 197 -12.14 0.35 3.86
C LEU A 197 -13.24 -0.40 4.62
N ARG A 198 -14.04 0.30 5.41
CA ARG A 198 -15.14 -0.31 6.18
C ARG A 198 -16.20 -0.85 5.24
N ALA A 199 -16.83 -1.96 5.64
CA ALA A 199 -17.92 -2.56 4.86
C ALA A 199 -19.12 -1.60 4.69
N ASP A 200 -19.41 -0.78 5.69
CA ASP A 200 -20.47 0.22 5.64
C ASP A 200 -20.15 1.34 4.66
N ASP A 201 -18.91 1.83 4.63
CA ASP A 201 -18.47 2.86 3.71
C ASP A 201 -18.50 2.36 2.25
N LEU A 202 -18.08 1.10 2.06
CA LEU A 202 -18.19 0.45 0.74
C LEU A 202 -19.65 0.29 0.30
N ARG A 203 -20.55 -0.03 1.23
CA ARG A 203 -21.99 -0.14 0.98
C ARG A 203 -22.57 1.22 0.63
N ALA A 204 -22.24 2.27 1.41
CA ALA A 204 -22.69 3.63 1.16
C ALA A 204 -22.21 4.13 -0.22
N ALA A 205 -20.92 3.88 -0.59
CA ALA A 205 -20.43 4.21 -1.92
C ALA A 205 -21.25 3.55 -3.02
N LYS A 206 -21.60 2.27 -2.85
CA LYS A 206 -22.40 1.50 -3.80
C LYS A 206 -23.82 2.02 -3.92
N GLU A 207 -24.47 2.39 -2.81
CA GLU A 207 -25.80 2.99 -2.75
C GLU A 207 -25.81 4.38 -3.44
N LEU A 208 -24.70 5.11 -3.34
CA LEU A 208 -24.49 6.37 -4.06
C LEU A 208 -24.17 6.18 -5.54
N GLY A 209 -24.10 4.96 -6.07
CA GLY A 209 -23.79 4.68 -7.47
C GLY A 209 -22.31 4.88 -7.82
N ILE A 210 -21.41 4.80 -6.86
CA ILE A 210 -19.95 4.92 -7.04
C ILE A 210 -19.38 3.52 -7.25
N ASN A 211 -18.64 3.29 -8.33
CA ASN A 211 -18.05 2.00 -8.66
C ASN A 211 -16.68 1.83 -7.99
N VAL A 212 -16.69 1.38 -6.74
CA VAL A 212 -15.48 1.11 -5.94
C VAL A 212 -15.03 -0.33 -6.13
N VAL A 213 -13.74 -0.49 -6.43
CA VAL A 213 -13.01 -1.76 -6.43
C VAL A 213 -11.99 -1.72 -5.30
N THR A 214 -12.20 -2.51 -4.24
CA THR A 214 -11.22 -2.60 -3.15
C THR A 214 -10.00 -3.36 -3.60
N THR A 215 -8.80 -2.88 -3.25
CA THR A 215 -7.54 -3.49 -3.67
C THR A 215 -6.65 -3.82 -2.49
N TYR A 216 -6.02 -5.00 -2.52
CA TYR A 216 -5.01 -5.43 -1.59
C TYR A 216 -3.73 -5.82 -2.34
N GLY A 217 -2.62 -5.35 -1.83
CA GLY A 217 -1.26 -5.54 -2.35
C GLY A 217 -0.31 -4.51 -1.76
N SER A 218 0.91 -4.49 -2.26
CA SER A 218 1.99 -3.64 -1.75
C SER A 218 3.00 -3.29 -2.85
N SER A 219 4.08 -2.59 -2.51
CA SER A 219 5.18 -2.37 -3.46
C SER A 219 5.78 -3.68 -3.95
N GLU A 220 5.82 -4.69 -3.10
CA GLU A 220 6.38 -6.02 -3.36
C GLU A 220 5.54 -6.83 -4.36
N THR A 221 4.32 -6.38 -4.68
CA THR A 221 3.43 -6.99 -5.68
C THR A 221 3.09 -6.03 -6.82
N SER A 222 3.98 -5.05 -7.09
CA SER A 222 3.74 -4.00 -8.10
C SER A 222 2.40 -3.29 -7.92
N GLY A 223 1.96 -3.09 -6.67
CA GLY A 223 0.66 -2.55 -6.31
C GLY A 223 -0.38 -3.61 -5.95
N GLY A 224 -1.65 -3.29 -6.12
CA GLY A 224 -2.75 -4.21 -5.83
C GLY A 224 -2.75 -5.45 -6.74
N CYS A 225 -2.85 -6.62 -6.15
CA CYS A 225 -2.92 -7.90 -6.85
C CYS A 225 -4.15 -8.75 -6.46
N VAL A 226 -4.92 -8.32 -5.47
CA VAL A 226 -6.20 -8.92 -5.05
C VAL A 226 -7.26 -7.82 -5.06
N TYR A 227 -8.29 -7.97 -5.90
CA TYR A 227 -9.37 -6.99 -6.06
C TYR A 227 -10.69 -7.60 -5.58
N ASN A 228 -11.42 -6.85 -4.75
CA ASN A 228 -12.66 -7.32 -4.12
C ASN A 228 -12.49 -8.72 -3.47
N GLY A 229 -11.32 -8.93 -2.84
CA GLY A 229 -10.96 -10.18 -2.19
C GLY A 229 -10.54 -11.32 -3.13
N ARG A 230 -10.50 -11.12 -4.45
CA ARG A 230 -10.08 -12.15 -5.42
C ARG A 230 -8.81 -11.75 -6.14
N PRO A 231 -7.89 -12.70 -6.39
CA PRO A 231 -6.69 -12.40 -7.16
C PRO A 231 -7.06 -11.96 -8.59
N ILE A 232 -6.38 -10.92 -9.08
CA ILE A 232 -6.50 -10.48 -10.48
C ILE A 232 -5.80 -11.48 -11.42
N PRO A 233 -6.01 -11.43 -12.74
CA PRO A 233 -5.39 -12.36 -13.68
C PRO A 233 -3.89 -12.52 -13.48
N GLY A 234 -3.41 -13.75 -13.39
CA GLY A 234 -2.01 -14.10 -13.13
C GLY A 234 -1.58 -14.04 -11.66
N ALA A 235 -2.27 -13.28 -10.80
CA ALA A 235 -1.97 -13.25 -9.38
C ALA A 235 -2.41 -14.53 -8.67
N LYS A 236 -1.67 -14.90 -7.63
CA LYS A 236 -1.95 -16.05 -6.78
C LYS A 236 -1.97 -15.62 -5.32
N VAL A 237 -2.87 -16.21 -4.54
CA VAL A 237 -2.94 -15.98 -3.10
C VAL A 237 -3.10 -17.30 -2.38
N ARG A 238 -2.41 -17.45 -1.27
CA ARG A 238 -2.60 -18.56 -0.33
C ARG A 238 -2.41 -18.06 1.09
N VAL A 239 -3.01 -18.77 2.03
CA VAL A 239 -2.80 -18.55 3.46
C VAL A 239 -2.16 -19.80 4.03
N VAL A 240 -1.01 -19.64 4.69
CA VAL A 240 -0.29 -20.74 5.36
C VAL A 240 -0.20 -20.41 6.85
N GLY A 241 -0.82 -21.25 7.68
CA GLY A 241 -1.16 -20.85 9.03
C GLY A 241 -2.19 -19.72 8.98
N GLU A 242 -1.82 -18.55 9.48
CA GLU A 242 -2.66 -17.35 9.37
C GLU A 242 -2.07 -16.33 8.37
N ARG A 243 -0.90 -16.61 7.80
CA ARG A 243 -0.10 -15.66 7.03
C ARG A 243 -0.46 -15.67 5.56
N ILE A 244 -0.64 -14.48 4.99
CA ILE A 244 -0.95 -14.30 3.57
C ILE A 244 0.36 -14.37 2.76
N HIS A 245 0.35 -15.18 1.69
CA HIS A 245 1.40 -15.26 0.68
C HIS A 245 0.83 -14.87 -0.66
N LEU A 246 1.54 -14.00 -1.37
CA LEU A 246 1.18 -13.48 -2.68
C LEU A 246 2.18 -13.99 -3.72
N GLY A 247 1.70 -14.45 -4.87
CA GLY A 247 2.51 -14.97 -5.95
C GLY A 247 2.00 -14.50 -7.32
N GLY A 248 2.78 -14.76 -8.34
CA GLY A 248 2.45 -14.41 -9.71
C GLY A 248 3.47 -13.46 -10.34
N PRO A 249 3.31 -13.11 -11.63
CA PRO A 249 4.32 -12.37 -12.38
C PRO A 249 4.52 -10.93 -11.89
N MET A 250 3.59 -10.36 -11.10
CA MET A 250 3.70 -9.02 -10.51
C MET A 250 4.53 -8.98 -9.22
N VAL A 251 5.00 -10.12 -8.70
CA VAL A 251 5.80 -10.17 -7.46
C VAL A 251 7.21 -9.69 -7.74
N ALA A 252 7.72 -8.77 -6.92
CA ALA A 252 9.07 -8.25 -6.96
C ALA A 252 10.12 -9.38 -6.79
N ARG A 253 11.33 -9.19 -7.31
CA ARG A 253 12.43 -10.12 -7.10
C ARG A 253 12.83 -10.26 -5.63
N GLY A 254 12.72 -9.18 -4.88
CA GLY A 254 13.15 -9.10 -3.49
C GLY A 254 13.33 -7.68 -3.03
N TYR A 255 14.17 -7.47 -2.03
CA TYR A 255 14.54 -6.14 -1.53
C TYR A 255 15.95 -5.73 -1.93
N ARG A 256 16.15 -4.47 -2.22
CA ARG A 256 17.46 -3.87 -2.57
C ARG A 256 18.60 -4.24 -1.61
N ASN A 257 18.29 -4.36 -0.33
CA ASN A 257 19.24 -4.66 0.74
C ASN A 257 18.78 -5.87 1.58
N GLY A 258 18.11 -6.85 0.95
CA GLY A 258 17.49 -7.95 1.66
C GLY A 258 17.43 -9.24 0.84
N GLU A 259 16.47 -10.05 1.19
CA GLU A 259 16.22 -11.36 0.60
C GLU A 259 15.50 -11.30 -0.75
N GLU A 260 15.71 -12.30 -1.56
CA GLU A 260 14.89 -12.60 -2.73
C GLU A 260 13.62 -13.35 -2.32
N PHE A 261 12.50 -13.10 -3.05
CA PHE A 261 11.21 -13.67 -2.68
C PHE A 261 10.91 -15.02 -3.36
N GLY A 262 11.59 -15.33 -4.46
CA GLY A 262 11.27 -16.48 -5.30
C GLY A 262 9.85 -16.37 -5.88
N ASP A 263 9.11 -17.49 -5.91
CA ASP A 263 7.75 -17.54 -6.46
C ASP A 263 6.68 -16.89 -5.58
N TRP A 264 6.99 -16.63 -4.30
CA TRP A 264 6.03 -16.16 -3.31
C TRP A 264 6.60 -15.09 -2.40
N PHE A 265 5.94 -13.96 -2.37
CA PHE A 265 6.16 -12.95 -1.33
C PHE A 265 5.36 -13.31 -0.08
N THR A 266 6.05 -13.48 1.04
CA THR A 266 5.45 -13.73 2.35
C THR A 266 5.18 -12.39 3.02
N THR A 267 3.92 -12.00 3.10
CA THR A 267 3.52 -10.72 3.71
C THR A 267 3.66 -10.77 5.24
N SER A 268 3.57 -9.64 5.91
CA SER A 268 3.34 -9.61 7.37
C SER A 268 1.84 -9.64 7.73
N ASP A 269 0.96 -9.71 6.74
CA ASP A 269 -0.48 -9.68 6.96
C ASP A 269 -1.03 -11.07 7.25
N THR A 270 -2.07 -11.14 8.08
CA THR A 270 -2.85 -12.34 8.38
C THR A 270 -4.18 -12.29 7.68
N GLY A 271 -4.75 -13.46 7.38
CA GLY A 271 -6.04 -13.53 6.71
C GLY A 271 -6.58 -14.95 6.57
N THR A 272 -7.77 -15.03 6.01
CA THR A 272 -8.45 -16.29 5.68
C THR A 272 -8.95 -16.25 4.24
N ILE A 273 -9.11 -17.43 3.64
CA ILE A 273 -9.74 -17.57 2.32
C ILE A 273 -10.98 -18.42 2.48
N THR A 274 -12.15 -17.86 2.17
CA THR A 274 -13.43 -18.56 2.15
C THR A 274 -14.08 -18.38 0.78
N ASP A 275 -14.45 -19.46 0.14
CA ASP A 275 -15.03 -19.48 -1.24
C ASP A 275 -14.20 -18.70 -2.26
N GLY A 276 -12.86 -18.76 -2.12
CA GLY A 276 -11.91 -18.07 -2.98
C GLY A 276 -11.83 -16.55 -2.76
N VAL A 277 -12.41 -16.05 -1.66
CA VAL A 277 -12.34 -14.65 -1.24
C VAL A 277 -11.38 -14.52 -0.07
N LEU A 278 -10.33 -13.73 -0.25
CA LEU A 278 -9.39 -13.36 0.80
C LEU A 278 -10.01 -12.30 1.70
N THR A 279 -9.97 -12.54 3.01
CA THR A 279 -10.26 -11.55 4.04
C THR A 279 -8.99 -11.32 4.85
N VAL A 280 -8.48 -10.08 4.84
CA VAL A 280 -7.33 -9.67 5.67
C VAL A 280 -7.83 -9.43 7.09
N THR A 281 -7.22 -10.08 8.08
CA THR A 281 -7.65 -10.02 9.48
C THR A 281 -6.73 -9.17 10.37
N GLY A 282 -5.50 -8.91 9.93
CA GLY A 282 -4.55 -8.09 10.69
C GLY A 282 -3.12 -8.27 10.22
N ARG A 283 -2.15 -8.01 11.13
CA ARG A 283 -0.72 -8.13 10.85
C ARG A 283 0.01 -8.87 11.98
N VAL A 284 0.96 -9.71 11.60
CA VAL A 284 1.78 -10.46 12.55
C VAL A 284 2.69 -9.53 13.39
N ASP A 285 3.20 -8.47 12.77
CA ASP A 285 4.11 -7.51 13.39
C ASP A 285 3.41 -6.47 14.28
N THR A 286 2.08 -6.43 14.28
CA THR A 286 1.26 -5.57 15.15
C THR A 286 0.59 -6.32 16.28
N ILE A 287 0.65 -7.66 16.32
CA ILE A 287 0.05 -8.48 17.38
C ILE A 287 0.54 -8.00 18.75
N ILE A 288 -0.41 -7.75 19.64
CA ILE A 288 -0.14 -7.39 21.04
C ILE A 288 -0.19 -8.67 21.87
N ASP A 289 0.91 -8.99 22.56
CA ASP A 289 0.95 -10.10 23.50
C ASP A 289 0.61 -9.60 24.92
N SER A 290 -0.64 -9.76 25.31
CA SER A 290 -1.14 -9.32 26.61
C SER A 290 -1.43 -10.53 27.50
N GLY A 291 -0.54 -10.80 28.43
CA GLY A 291 -0.66 -11.94 29.36
C GLY A 291 -0.59 -13.31 28.67
N GLY A 292 0.16 -13.44 27.58
CA GLY A 292 0.27 -14.67 26.79
C GLY A 292 -0.89 -14.86 25.79
N LEU A 293 -1.80 -13.90 25.69
CA LEU A 293 -2.90 -13.90 24.73
C LEU A 293 -2.57 -12.95 23.57
N LYS A 294 -2.65 -13.48 22.37
CA LYS A 294 -2.36 -12.72 21.14
C LYS A 294 -3.60 -11.95 20.69
N ILE A 295 -3.48 -10.65 20.57
CA ILE A 295 -4.54 -9.74 20.18
C ILE A 295 -4.16 -9.05 18.89
N HIS A 296 -5.03 -9.13 17.90
CA HIS A 296 -4.92 -8.39 16.66
C HIS A 296 -5.54 -7.00 16.86
N PRO A 297 -4.73 -5.93 16.91
CA PRO A 297 -5.25 -4.58 17.17
C PRO A 297 -6.26 -4.12 16.12
N GLU A 298 -6.14 -4.60 14.90
CA GLU A 298 -7.03 -4.26 13.79
C GLU A 298 -8.48 -4.69 14.05
N ILE A 299 -8.69 -5.79 14.78
CA ILE A 299 -10.04 -6.25 15.16
C ILE A 299 -10.68 -5.25 16.13
N LEU A 300 -9.91 -4.79 17.12
CA LEU A 300 -10.37 -3.75 18.05
C LEU A 300 -10.59 -2.41 17.34
N GLU A 301 -9.69 -2.05 16.43
CA GLU A 301 -9.82 -0.84 15.63
C GLU A 301 -11.12 -0.84 14.82
N GLN A 302 -11.48 -1.95 14.19
CA GLN A 302 -12.73 -2.08 13.44
C GLN A 302 -13.97 -1.88 14.35
N GLN A 303 -13.95 -2.45 15.54
CA GLN A 303 -15.06 -2.28 16.51
C GLN A 303 -15.14 -0.83 17.01
N ILE A 304 -14.02 -0.21 17.35
CA ILE A 304 -13.98 1.19 17.79
C ILE A 304 -14.42 2.12 16.67
N LEU A 305 -13.98 1.87 15.43
CA LEU A 305 -14.41 2.64 14.25
C LEU A 305 -15.91 2.54 13.96
N SER A 306 -16.61 1.48 14.43
CA SER A 306 -18.06 1.36 14.28
C SER A 306 -18.84 2.31 15.18
N VAL A 307 -18.18 2.90 16.18
CA VAL A 307 -18.82 3.86 17.09
C VAL A 307 -19.05 5.17 16.35
N ARG A 308 -20.28 5.66 16.39
CA ARG A 308 -20.63 6.94 15.77
C ARG A 308 -19.79 8.07 16.35
N GLY A 309 -19.18 8.87 15.48
CA GLY A 309 -18.33 9.98 15.87
C GLY A 309 -16.86 9.61 16.06
N VAL A 310 -16.45 8.37 15.79
CA VAL A 310 -15.04 7.98 15.63
C VAL A 310 -14.68 8.02 14.15
N PHE A 311 -13.66 8.80 13.79
CA PHE A 311 -13.20 8.99 12.41
C PHE A 311 -11.91 8.22 12.10
N GLY A 312 -11.09 7.99 13.12
CA GLY A 312 -9.85 7.24 13.04
C GLY A 312 -9.50 6.64 14.39
N VAL A 313 -8.79 5.52 14.39
CA VAL A 313 -8.31 4.86 15.61
C VAL A 313 -7.02 4.12 15.35
N CYS A 314 -6.20 4.03 16.37
CA CYS A 314 -4.99 3.21 16.38
C CYS A 314 -4.85 2.54 17.75
N VAL A 315 -4.80 1.22 17.75
CA VAL A 315 -4.61 0.39 18.94
C VAL A 315 -3.17 -0.12 18.97
N VAL A 316 -2.48 0.07 20.08
CA VAL A 316 -1.09 -0.36 20.26
C VAL A 316 -0.88 -1.04 21.62
N GLY A 317 0.16 -1.87 21.72
CA GLY A 317 0.59 -2.49 22.97
C GLY A 317 1.69 -1.69 23.63
N VAL A 318 1.48 -1.24 24.88
CA VAL A 318 2.51 -0.59 25.69
C VAL A 318 3.10 -1.55 26.71
N PRO A 319 4.38 -1.42 27.11
CA PRO A 319 4.96 -2.28 28.13
C PRO A 319 4.12 -2.28 29.44
N ASP A 320 3.83 -3.46 29.97
CA ASP A 320 3.10 -3.65 31.23
C ASP A 320 3.81 -4.72 32.08
N ARG A 321 4.03 -4.42 33.36
CA ARG A 321 4.79 -5.31 34.27
C ARG A 321 4.12 -6.67 34.50
N ARG A 322 2.81 -6.77 34.42
CA ARG A 322 2.04 -7.99 34.69
C ARG A 322 1.68 -8.75 33.43
N LEU A 323 1.40 -8.02 32.35
CA LEU A 323 0.87 -8.60 31.12
C LEU A 323 1.92 -8.70 30.01
N GLY A 324 3.15 -8.20 30.22
CA GLY A 324 4.10 -7.99 29.14
C GLY A 324 3.74 -6.76 28.33
N GLN A 325 2.53 -6.76 27.73
CA GLN A 325 1.96 -5.61 27.05
C GLN A 325 0.53 -5.34 27.52
N ALA A 326 0.19 -4.05 27.67
CA ALA A 326 -1.20 -3.58 27.86
C ALA A 326 -1.71 -2.94 26.57
N ILE A 327 -2.97 -3.18 26.26
CA ILE A 327 -3.64 -2.58 25.11
C ILE A 327 -3.99 -1.14 25.44
N VAL A 328 -3.67 -0.22 24.53
CA VAL A 328 -4.13 1.18 24.59
C VAL A 328 -4.60 1.64 23.22
N ALA A 329 -5.49 2.64 23.17
CA ALA A 329 -6.06 3.16 21.94
C ALA A 329 -5.98 4.69 21.88
N ALA A 330 -5.60 5.25 20.73
CA ALA A 330 -5.79 6.66 20.40
C ALA A 330 -6.82 6.76 19.28
N TYR A 331 -7.73 7.74 19.35
CA TYR A 331 -8.76 7.92 18.32
C TYR A 331 -8.99 9.41 18.01
N GLU A 332 -9.39 9.65 16.77
CA GLU A 332 -9.90 10.92 16.27
C GLU A 332 -11.43 10.90 16.27
N GLY A 333 -12.05 12.02 16.59
CA GLY A 333 -13.49 12.13 16.46
C GLY A 333 -14.16 12.91 17.59
N SER A 334 -15.50 12.89 17.57
CA SER A 334 -16.35 13.55 18.56
C SER A 334 -16.91 12.61 19.62
N ALA A 335 -16.79 11.28 19.41
CA ALA A 335 -17.29 10.30 20.37
C ALA A 335 -16.66 10.48 21.76
N HIS A 336 -17.45 10.22 22.81
CA HIS A 336 -16.91 10.22 24.17
C HIS A 336 -16.24 8.86 24.47
N PRO A 337 -15.12 8.80 25.24
CA PRO A 337 -14.45 7.52 25.55
C PRO A 337 -15.38 6.46 26.16
N THR A 338 -16.40 6.85 26.92
CA THR A 338 -17.38 5.92 27.48
C THR A 338 -18.23 5.23 26.42
N GLU A 339 -18.55 5.90 25.31
CA GLU A 339 -19.31 5.30 24.19
C GLU A 339 -18.49 4.21 23.52
N ILE A 340 -17.17 4.43 23.40
CA ILE A 340 -16.23 3.44 22.86
C ILE A 340 -16.14 2.24 23.80
N ILE A 341 -16.01 2.47 25.12
CA ILE A 341 -15.95 1.38 26.11
C ILE A 341 -17.23 0.54 26.05
N THR A 342 -18.41 1.19 26.02
CA THR A 342 -19.70 0.51 25.93
C THR A 342 -19.82 -0.33 24.64
N ALA A 343 -19.30 0.15 23.53
CA ALA A 343 -19.29 -0.62 22.27
C ALA A 343 -18.36 -1.84 22.30
N LEU A 344 -17.47 -1.92 23.29
CA LEU A 344 -16.56 -3.04 23.52
C LEU A 344 -17.01 -3.97 24.66
N ASP A 345 -18.16 -3.73 25.30
CA ASP A 345 -18.63 -4.48 26.48
C ASP A 345 -18.86 -5.99 26.20
N ASP A 346 -19.11 -6.36 24.96
CA ASP A 346 -19.24 -7.77 24.55
C ASP A 346 -17.89 -8.51 24.47
N LEU A 347 -16.77 -7.78 24.54
CA LEU A 347 -15.44 -8.38 24.51
C LEU A 347 -14.98 -8.86 25.88
N PRO A 348 -14.19 -9.93 25.94
CA PRO A 348 -13.55 -10.35 27.18
C PRO A 348 -12.69 -9.21 27.75
N ARG A 349 -12.69 -9.03 29.07
CA ARG A 349 -11.98 -7.95 29.76
C ARG A 349 -10.48 -7.84 29.42
N TRP A 350 -9.85 -8.95 29.05
CA TRP A 350 -8.43 -8.97 28.67
C TRP A 350 -8.16 -8.37 27.28
N GLN A 351 -9.20 -8.19 26.45
CA GLN A 351 -9.11 -7.50 25.16
C GLN A 351 -9.39 -6.00 25.26
N LEU A 352 -9.95 -5.54 26.37
CA LEU A 352 -10.32 -4.14 26.51
C LEU A 352 -9.08 -3.24 26.66
N PRO A 353 -9.03 -2.10 25.95
CA PRO A 353 -7.97 -1.11 26.13
C PRO A 353 -7.94 -0.58 27.57
N LYS A 354 -6.76 -0.54 28.20
CA LYS A 354 -6.57 0.04 29.54
C LYS A 354 -6.57 1.57 29.55
N ASP A 355 -6.27 2.18 28.42
CA ASP A 355 -6.30 3.63 28.24
C ASP A 355 -6.83 3.94 26.83
N ILE A 356 -7.76 4.88 26.73
CA ILE A 356 -8.35 5.34 25.47
C ILE A 356 -8.23 6.86 25.43
N ARG A 357 -7.49 7.39 24.47
CA ARG A 357 -7.21 8.83 24.33
C ARG A 357 -7.79 9.40 23.07
N ARG A 358 -8.54 10.47 23.22
CA ARG A 358 -8.93 11.30 22.09
C ARG A 358 -7.74 12.16 21.65
N VAL A 359 -7.51 12.25 20.37
CA VAL A 359 -6.51 13.13 19.74
C VAL A 359 -7.18 13.98 18.67
N ASP A 360 -6.62 15.16 18.38
CA ASP A 360 -7.13 16.00 17.30
C ASP A 360 -6.84 15.39 15.94
N GLN A 361 -5.66 14.78 15.80
CA GLN A 361 -5.26 14.07 14.58
C GLN A 361 -4.29 12.94 14.92
N LEU A 362 -4.52 11.75 14.32
CA LEU A 362 -3.57 10.64 14.39
C LEU A 362 -2.34 10.94 13.50
N PRO A 363 -1.12 10.64 13.99
CA PRO A 363 0.08 10.81 13.19
C PRO A 363 0.06 9.85 12.00
N LEU A 364 0.37 10.37 10.81
CA LEU A 364 0.40 9.59 9.58
C LEU A 364 1.84 9.38 9.08
N ILE A 365 2.04 8.25 8.39
CA ILE A 365 3.24 7.94 7.62
C ILE A 365 2.82 7.60 6.19
N GLY A 366 3.21 8.44 5.24
CA GLY A 366 2.74 8.30 3.86
C GLY A 366 1.22 8.55 3.69
N PRO A 367 0.66 8.28 2.51
CA PRO A 367 -0.74 8.59 2.23
C PRO A 367 -1.69 7.71 3.05
N GLY A 368 -2.35 8.33 4.04
CA GLY A 368 -3.44 7.72 4.81
C GLY A 368 -3.08 6.59 5.77
N LYS A 369 -1.80 6.28 5.99
CA LYS A 369 -1.36 5.21 6.89
C LYS A 369 -0.99 5.78 8.26
N VAL A 370 -1.61 5.29 9.33
CA VAL A 370 -1.31 5.72 10.70
C VAL A 370 0.10 5.26 11.13
N ASN A 371 0.85 6.18 11.72
CA ASN A 371 2.16 5.93 12.31
C ASN A 371 2.01 5.34 13.73
N ARG A 372 1.89 4.00 13.82
CA ARG A 372 1.72 3.29 15.12
C ARG A 372 2.86 3.57 16.11
N GLN A 373 4.09 3.78 15.62
CA GLN A 373 5.24 4.10 16.49
C GLN A 373 5.11 5.49 17.12
N ALA A 374 4.57 6.45 16.37
CA ALA A 374 4.30 7.78 16.92
C ALA A 374 3.13 7.74 17.93
N VAL A 375 2.09 6.92 17.66
CA VAL A 375 1.00 6.70 18.61
C VAL A 375 1.52 6.02 19.88
N LEU A 376 2.38 5.01 19.77
CA LEU A 376 3.00 4.34 20.93
C LEU A 376 3.70 5.36 21.84
N LYS A 377 4.49 6.27 21.28
CA LYS A 377 5.19 7.33 22.02
C LYS A 377 4.25 8.27 22.79
N MET A 378 3.01 8.45 22.35
CA MET A 378 2.03 9.27 23.08
C MET A 378 1.66 8.68 24.45
N PHE A 379 1.79 7.36 24.60
CA PHE A 379 1.48 6.64 25.83
C PHE A 379 2.73 6.42 26.71
N ASP A 380 3.96 6.46 26.19
CA ASP A 380 5.21 6.24 26.95
C ASP A 380 5.44 7.32 28.03
N THR A 381 4.98 8.56 27.80
CA THR A 381 5.18 9.69 28.72
C THR A 381 4.29 9.66 29.96
N SER A 382 3.32 8.75 30.06
CA SER A 382 2.35 8.71 31.17
C SER A 382 2.59 7.60 32.19
N ILE A 383 3.52 6.69 31.94
CA ILE A 383 3.86 5.58 32.87
C ILE A 383 4.75 6.09 34.02
N SER A 384 5.45 7.22 33.85
CA SER A 384 6.33 7.81 34.86
C SER A 384 5.61 8.56 36.01
N HIS A 385 4.28 8.82 35.92
CA HIS A 385 3.55 9.61 36.91
C HIS A 385 2.46 8.87 37.71
N ARG A 386 2.32 7.55 37.57
CA ARG A 386 1.34 6.75 38.36
C ARG A 386 2.02 5.73 39.29
N GLY A 387 3.25 5.96 39.70
CA GLY A 387 4.03 5.11 40.60
C GLY A 387 4.72 5.92 41.69
N ALA A 388 3.99 6.77 42.42
CA ALA A 388 4.42 7.34 43.69
C ALA A 388 3.26 7.24 44.69
#